data_01819485e72d08bd46cb7a43e8f2b1ab
#
_entry.id   01819485e72d08bd46cb7a43e8f2b1ab
#
_cell.length_a   1.000
_cell.length_b   1.000
_cell.length_c   1.000
_cell.angle_alpha   90.00
_cell.angle_beta   90.00
_cell.angle_gamma   90.00
#
_symmetry.space_group_name_H-M   'P 1'
#
loop_
_entity.id
_entity.type
_entity.pdbx_description
1 polymer ?
#
loop_
_entity_poly.entity_id
_entity_poly.type
_entity_poly.pdbx_seq_one_letter_code
_entity_poly.pdbx_strand_id
1 'polypeptide(L)'
;PERVVTGAGLADDLDSVDHLLIGSSLPWLLPPALGDLQIINEIAADRPGLRGTIAEKIRQAADLEHWPAFLQSFLRLSGMIEAAAQSSPATISVLSGDVHHSYAARALFRETGETTVHQLVCSPVHNYVPAPVKPAFKFAWSPRVARLTRRWAKRAGSPDLPMSWANLSGPQFGNTIASLEAHGRSAEVFFEQPEDNGELSTVARVKLTD
;
A
#
# COMPACT_ATOMS: atom_id res chain seq x y z
N PRO A 1 21.22 15.53 -10.28
CA PRO A 1 20.52 16.41 -9.38
C PRO A 1 19.11 15.90 -9.21
N GLU A 2 18.79 15.52 -7.95
CA GLU A 2 17.45 15.10 -7.57
C GLU A 2 16.47 16.27 -7.82
N ARG A 3 15.45 16.00 -8.60
CA ARG A 3 14.39 16.96 -8.87
C ARG A 3 13.18 16.60 -8.02
N VAL A 4 12.89 17.42 -7.03
CA VAL A 4 11.67 17.29 -6.23
C VAL A 4 10.56 18.05 -6.93
N VAL A 5 9.58 17.36 -7.48
CA VAL A 5 8.39 17.96 -8.13
C VAL A 5 7.26 18.01 -7.11
N THR A 6 6.78 19.21 -6.78
CA THR A 6 5.65 19.41 -5.87
C THR A 6 4.38 19.73 -6.66
N GLY A 7 3.40 18.86 -6.52
CA GLY A 7 1.94 18.96 -6.71
C GLY A 7 1.30 19.60 -7.94
N ALA A 8 1.76 20.73 -8.45
CA ALA A 8 1.01 21.49 -9.47
C ALA A 8 1.56 21.37 -10.91
N GLY A 9 2.73 20.76 -11.11
CA GLY A 9 3.38 20.63 -12.43
C GLY A 9 3.69 19.19 -12.82
N LEU A 10 3.05 18.22 -12.17
CA LEU A 10 3.37 16.79 -12.31
C LEU A 10 3.18 16.24 -13.74
N ALA A 11 2.23 16.75 -14.51
CA ALA A 11 1.90 16.19 -15.82
C ALA A 11 2.93 16.52 -16.91
N ASP A 12 3.49 17.72 -16.90
CA ASP A 12 4.37 18.19 -17.98
C ASP A 12 5.84 17.78 -17.82
N ASP A 13 6.27 17.35 -16.63
CA ASP A 13 7.66 17.01 -16.31
C ASP A 13 7.93 15.48 -16.17
N LEU A 14 6.89 14.65 -16.23
CA LEU A 14 7.01 13.19 -15.99
C LEU A 14 7.73 12.43 -17.11
N ASP A 15 7.74 12.93 -18.33
CA ASP A 15 8.41 12.29 -19.48
C ASP A 15 9.94 12.18 -19.34
N SER A 16 10.51 12.89 -18.36
CA SER A 16 11.95 12.91 -18.07
C SER A 16 12.34 12.21 -16.77
N VAL A 17 11.38 11.59 -16.07
CA VAL A 17 11.58 11.00 -14.74
C VAL A 17 11.68 9.49 -14.84
N ASP A 18 12.79 8.92 -14.34
CA ASP A 18 12.97 7.47 -14.29
C ASP A 18 12.15 6.82 -13.17
N HIS A 19 12.02 7.50 -12.02
CA HIS A 19 11.31 6.97 -10.85
C HIS A 19 10.44 8.05 -10.22
N LEU A 20 9.16 7.75 -9.97
CA LEU A 20 8.25 8.62 -9.23
C LEU A 20 8.06 8.09 -7.81
N LEU A 21 8.39 8.92 -6.82
CA LEU A 21 8.20 8.60 -5.41
C LEU A 21 7.06 9.43 -4.83
N ILE A 22 6.08 8.77 -4.22
CA ILE A 22 4.90 9.38 -3.60
C ILE A 22 4.97 9.11 -2.11
N GLY A 23 5.16 10.14 -1.28
CA GLY A 23 5.10 10.03 0.18
C GLY A 23 3.66 10.09 0.69
N SER A 24 3.30 9.16 1.57
CA SER A 24 2.01 9.13 2.27
C SER A 24 2.23 8.71 3.71
N SER A 25 1.52 9.32 4.66
CA SER A 25 1.58 8.88 6.07
C SER A 25 1.03 7.47 6.24
N LEU A 26 -0.05 7.13 5.53
CA LEU A 26 -0.74 5.84 5.58
C LEU A 26 -0.55 5.06 4.29
N PRO A 27 -0.51 3.71 4.35
CA PRO A 27 -0.45 2.89 3.14
C PRO A 27 -1.66 3.09 2.23
N TRP A 28 -1.38 3.34 0.95
CA TRP A 28 -2.39 3.30 -0.10
C TRP A 28 -2.94 1.88 -0.30
N LEU A 29 -2.05 0.87 -0.34
CA LEU A 29 -2.43 -0.54 -0.47
C LEU A 29 -2.15 -1.30 0.82
N LEU A 30 -3.20 -1.69 1.51
CA LEU A 30 -3.16 -2.66 2.61
C LEU A 30 -3.16 -4.10 2.07
N PRO A 31 -2.92 -5.12 2.94
CA PRO A 31 -3.27 -6.50 2.60
C PRO A 31 -4.68 -6.55 2.00
N PRO A 32 -4.90 -7.20 0.83
CA PRO A 32 -6.16 -7.07 0.09
C PRO A 32 -7.41 -7.38 0.91
N ALA A 33 -7.34 -8.37 1.80
CA ALA A 33 -8.46 -8.70 2.66
C ALA A 33 -8.81 -7.58 3.65
N LEU A 34 -7.80 -6.88 4.20
CA LEU A 34 -8.03 -5.75 5.10
C LEU A 34 -8.60 -4.55 4.35
N GLY A 35 -8.07 -4.26 3.15
CA GLY A 35 -8.61 -3.20 2.30
C GLY A 35 -10.08 -3.42 1.96
N ASP A 36 -10.46 -4.63 1.56
CA ASP A 36 -11.85 -4.97 1.27
C ASP A 36 -12.77 -4.84 2.49
N LEU A 37 -12.30 -5.23 3.69
CA LEU A 37 -13.06 -5.06 4.93
C LEU A 37 -13.27 -3.58 5.28
N GLN A 38 -12.27 -2.74 5.06
CA GLN A 38 -12.41 -1.29 5.24
C GLN A 38 -13.44 -0.69 4.27
N ILE A 39 -13.41 -1.09 2.99
CA ILE A 39 -14.40 -0.67 1.99
C ILE A 39 -15.82 -1.12 2.39
N ILE A 40 -15.97 -2.36 2.86
CA ILE A 40 -17.28 -2.86 3.34
C ILE A 40 -17.80 -2.02 4.51
N ASN A 41 -16.91 -1.69 5.44
CA ASN A 41 -17.28 -0.89 6.62
C ASN A 41 -17.66 0.55 6.23
N GLU A 42 -16.92 1.19 5.31
CA GLU A 42 -17.24 2.52 4.78
C GLU A 42 -18.65 2.53 4.13
N ILE A 43 -18.90 1.59 3.22
CA ILE A 43 -20.22 1.47 2.57
C ILE A 43 -21.35 1.22 3.59
N ALA A 44 -21.06 0.50 4.67
CA ALA A 44 -22.03 0.28 5.73
C ALA A 44 -22.25 1.51 6.60
N ALA A 45 -21.20 2.29 6.87
CA ALA A 45 -21.26 3.52 7.66
C ALA A 45 -22.08 4.62 6.95
N ASP A 46 -22.02 4.70 5.63
CA ASP A 46 -22.81 5.64 4.82
C ASP A 46 -24.31 5.34 4.81
N ARG A 47 -24.75 4.17 5.30
CA ARG A 47 -26.15 3.80 5.35
C ARG A 47 -26.85 4.45 6.54
N PRO A 48 -28.06 5.02 6.35
CA PRO A 48 -28.83 5.58 7.46
C PRO A 48 -29.29 4.49 8.47
N GLY A 49 -29.38 4.89 9.74
CA GLY A 49 -29.92 4.06 10.81
C GLY A 49 -28.88 3.28 11.62
N LEU A 50 -29.33 2.34 12.44
CA LEU A 50 -28.54 1.64 13.44
C LEU A 50 -27.30 0.92 12.86
N ARG A 51 -27.42 0.38 11.64
CA ARG A 51 -26.31 -0.31 10.97
C ARG A 51 -25.17 0.63 10.63
N GLY A 52 -25.45 1.83 10.14
CA GLY A 52 -24.46 2.86 9.89
C GLY A 52 -23.77 3.32 11.19
N THR A 53 -24.57 3.53 12.26
CA THR A 53 -23.99 3.88 13.57
C THR A 53 -23.06 2.81 14.14
N ILE A 54 -23.38 1.52 13.96
CA ILE A 54 -22.52 0.41 14.39
C ILE A 54 -21.23 0.37 13.54
N ALA A 55 -21.36 0.49 12.22
CA ALA A 55 -20.19 0.50 11.33
C ALA A 55 -19.25 1.66 11.64
N GLU A 56 -19.79 2.86 11.92
CA GLU A 56 -18.99 4.01 12.34
C GLU A 56 -18.27 3.78 13.67
N LYS A 57 -18.92 3.16 14.65
CA LYS A 57 -18.27 2.77 15.91
C LYS A 57 -17.15 1.75 15.70
N ILE A 58 -17.34 0.79 14.78
CA ILE A 58 -16.31 -0.18 14.42
C ILE A 58 -15.13 0.53 13.75
N ARG A 59 -15.39 1.48 12.83
CA ARG A 59 -14.37 2.28 12.19
C ARG A 59 -13.48 3.00 13.20
N GLN A 60 -14.10 3.67 14.17
CA GLN A 60 -13.41 4.39 15.23
C GLN A 60 -12.65 3.45 16.20
N ALA A 61 -13.29 2.34 16.60
CA ALA A 61 -12.68 1.41 17.58
C ALA A 61 -11.54 0.58 17.01
N ALA A 62 -11.55 0.32 15.71
CA ALA A 62 -10.54 -0.48 15.02
C ALA A 62 -9.52 0.37 14.23
N ASP A 63 -9.56 1.70 14.40
CA ASP A 63 -8.66 2.66 13.72
C ASP A 63 -8.61 2.45 12.20
N LEU A 64 -9.81 2.26 11.59
CA LEU A 64 -9.93 2.02 10.16
C LEU A 64 -9.87 3.35 9.39
N GLU A 65 -8.70 3.98 9.40
CA GLU A 65 -8.48 5.31 8.81
C GLU A 65 -7.55 5.29 7.58
N HIS A 66 -7.26 4.12 7.03
CA HIS A 66 -6.42 3.98 5.85
C HIS A 66 -7.18 4.32 4.56
N TRP A 67 -6.46 4.51 3.47
CA TRP A 67 -7.00 4.92 2.17
C TRP A 67 -8.26 4.14 1.73
N PRO A 68 -8.36 2.79 1.87
CA PRO A 68 -9.57 2.06 1.49
C PRO A 68 -10.83 2.42 2.30
N ALA A 69 -10.67 2.99 3.52
CA ALA A 69 -11.77 3.52 4.32
C ALA A 69 -12.34 4.85 3.79
N PHE A 70 -11.69 5.46 2.80
CA PHE A 70 -12.10 6.68 2.10
C PHE A 70 -12.15 6.38 0.59
N LEU A 71 -13.12 5.56 0.19
CA LEU A 71 -13.18 4.93 -1.13
C LEU A 71 -13.03 5.91 -2.29
N GLN A 72 -13.66 7.08 -2.22
CA GLN A 72 -13.55 8.10 -3.26
C GLN A 72 -12.12 8.62 -3.43
N SER A 73 -11.44 8.92 -2.32
CA SER A 73 -10.05 9.38 -2.31
C SER A 73 -9.10 8.28 -2.77
N PHE A 74 -9.35 7.04 -2.35
CA PHE A 74 -8.59 5.85 -2.78
C PHE A 74 -8.67 5.66 -4.29
N LEU A 75 -9.87 5.73 -4.88
CA LEU A 75 -10.07 5.60 -6.32
C LEU A 75 -9.45 6.76 -7.10
N ARG A 76 -9.56 7.99 -6.57
CA ARG A 76 -8.96 9.17 -7.19
C ARG A 76 -7.43 9.07 -7.22
N LEU A 77 -6.79 8.72 -6.11
CA LEU A 77 -5.33 8.51 -6.06
C LEU A 77 -4.90 7.39 -7.00
N SER A 78 -5.65 6.28 -7.03
CA SER A 78 -5.38 5.16 -7.94
C SER A 78 -5.43 5.59 -9.41
N GLY A 79 -6.41 6.38 -9.80
CA GLY A 79 -6.50 6.93 -11.15
C GLY A 79 -5.37 7.91 -11.50
N MET A 80 -4.92 8.72 -10.53
CA MET A 80 -3.76 9.60 -10.73
C MET A 80 -2.46 8.80 -10.91
N ILE A 81 -2.26 7.73 -10.15
CA ILE A 81 -1.11 6.83 -10.29
C ILE A 81 -1.14 6.12 -11.64
N GLU A 82 -2.30 5.61 -12.07
CA GLU A 82 -2.46 4.97 -13.37
C GLU A 82 -2.16 5.93 -14.53
N ALA A 83 -2.65 7.18 -14.45
CA ALA A 83 -2.35 8.22 -15.43
C ALA A 83 -0.85 8.58 -15.45
N ALA A 84 -0.20 8.68 -14.29
CA ALA A 84 1.23 8.94 -14.21
C ALA A 84 2.07 7.79 -14.79
N ALA A 85 1.60 6.54 -14.70
CA ALA A 85 2.27 5.38 -15.28
C ALA A 85 2.32 5.44 -16.82
N GLN A 86 1.39 6.17 -17.47
CA GLN A 86 1.37 6.34 -18.92
C GLN A 86 2.52 7.22 -19.43
N SER A 87 3.13 8.05 -18.56
CA SER A 87 4.35 8.82 -18.89
C SER A 87 5.63 7.96 -18.81
N SER A 88 5.48 6.66 -18.65
CA SER A 88 6.54 5.62 -18.73
C SER A 88 7.73 5.77 -17.78
N PRO A 89 7.58 6.23 -16.51
CA PRO A 89 8.64 6.04 -15.54
C PRO A 89 8.92 4.54 -15.36
N ALA A 90 10.14 4.18 -14.99
CA ALA A 90 10.47 2.77 -14.73
C ALA A 90 9.69 2.24 -13.53
N THR A 91 9.58 3.04 -12.46
CA THR A 91 8.78 2.70 -11.29
C THR A 91 7.97 3.87 -10.75
N ILE A 92 6.82 3.57 -10.17
CA ILE A 92 6.09 4.46 -9.26
C ILE A 92 6.04 3.78 -7.90
N SER A 93 6.59 4.40 -6.86
CA SER A 93 6.63 3.83 -5.52
C SER A 93 5.92 4.74 -4.53
N VAL A 94 4.86 4.22 -3.89
CA VAL A 94 4.18 4.87 -2.78
C VAL A 94 4.89 4.45 -1.49
N LEU A 95 5.48 5.41 -0.80
CA LEU A 95 6.23 5.21 0.44
C LEU A 95 5.34 5.57 1.63
N SER A 96 5.25 4.69 2.62
CA SER A 96 4.44 4.96 3.82
C SER A 96 4.90 4.20 5.05
N GLY A 97 4.28 4.49 6.20
CA GLY A 97 4.48 3.81 7.47
C GLY A 97 3.16 3.47 8.17
N ASP A 98 3.14 3.59 9.49
CA ASP A 98 1.99 3.64 10.41
C ASP A 98 1.09 2.38 10.48
N VAL A 99 1.59 1.21 10.11
CA VAL A 99 0.84 -0.07 10.17
C VAL A 99 1.54 -1.17 10.97
N HIS A 100 2.53 -0.82 11.77
CA HIS A 100 3.20 -1.70 12.73
C HIS A 100 3.89 -2.95 12.11
N HIS A 101 4.07 -2.98 10.81
CA HIS A 101 4.84 -3.98 10.08
C HIS A 101 5.30 -3.43 8.74
N SER A 102 6.36 -4.04 8.19
CA SER A 102 6.93 -3.61 6.92
C SER A 102 6.59 -4.61 5.82
N TYR A 103 6.37 -4.13 4.61
CA TYR A 103 6.11 -4.97 3.44
C TYR A 103 6.34 -4.21 2.13
N ALA A 104 6.48 -4.97 1.06
CA ALA A 104 6.42 -4.47 -0.30
C ALA A 104 5.28 -5.17 -1.05
N ALA A 105 4.50 -4.40 -1.80
CA ALA A 105 3.43 -4.93 -2.65
C ALA A 105 3.51 -4.29 -4.05
N ARG A 106 3.13 -5.05 -5.09
CA ARG A 106 3.02 -4.58 -6.47
C ARG A 106 1.55 -4.38 -6.81
N ALA A 107 1.20 -3.20 -7.29
CA ALA A 107 -0.09 -2.93 -7.90
C ALA A 107 -0.07 -3.37 -9.36
N LEU A 108 -1.18 -3.95 -9.82
CA LEU A 108 -1.38 -4.44 -11.17
C LEU A 108 -2.58 -3.72 -11.77
N PHE A 109 -2.33 -2.66 -12.49
CA PHE A 109 -3.33 -1.95 -13.29
C PHE A 109 -3.51 -2.66 -14.64
N ARG A 110 -4.55 -2.28 -15.38
CA ARG A 110 -4.81 -2.83 -16.71
C ARG A 110 -3.88 -2.23 -17.77
N GLU A 111 -3.53 -0.96 -17.62
CA GLU A 111 -2.84 -0.16 -18.63
C GLU A 111 -1.74 0.70 -18.00
N THR A 112 -0.61 0.09 -17.62
CA THR A 112 0.58 0.84 -17.13
C THR A 112 1.79 0.70 -18.06
N GLY A 113 1.65 0.02 -19.20
CA GLY A 113 2.81 -0.25 -20.05
C GLY A 113 3.89 -1.05 -19.31
N GLU A 114 5.13 -0.60 -19.41
CA GLU A 114 6.29 -1.19 -18.73
C GLU A 114 6.50 -0.64 -17.30
N THR A 115 5.73 0.37 -16.88
CA THR A 115 5.85 0.98 -15.55
C THR A 115 5.39 0.02 -14.47
N THR A 116 6.24 -0.22 -13.48
CA THR A 116 5.89 -1.02 -12.31
C THR A 116 5.47 -0.11 -11.15
N VAL A 117 4.36 -0.45 -10.49
CA VAL A 117 3.78 0.37 -9.41
C VAL A 117 3.83 -0.40 -8.10
N HIS A 118 4.38 0.23 -7.06
CA HIS A 118 4.64 -0.42 -5.78
C HIS A 118 4.10 0.39 -4.60
N GLN A 119 3.67 -0.34 -3.58
CA GLN A 119 3.52 0.16 -2.23
C GLN A 119 4.68 -0.37 -1.40
N LEU A 120 5.46 0.53 -0.84
CA LEU A 120 6.57 0.23 0.08
C LEU A 120 6.21 0.77 1.45
N VAL A 121 6.12 -0.12 2.43
CA VAL A 121 5.76 0.21 3.80
C VAL A 121 6.90 -0.14 4.71
N CYS A 122 7.37 0.84 5.49
CA CYS A 122 8.36 0.63 6.54
C CYS A 122 7.75 1.04 7.88
N SER A 123 7.68 0.09 8.80
CA SER A 123 7.18 0.33 10.13
C SER A 123 8.12 1.26 10.93
N PRO A 124 7.60 2.06 11.88
CA PRO A 124 8.45 2.90 12.73
C PRO A 124 9.44 2.08 13.58
N VAL A 125 10.49 2.76 14.02
CA VAL A 125 11.63 2.17 14.74
C VAL A 125 11.25 1.55 16.10
N HIS A 126 10.09 1.89 16.65
CA HIS A 126 9.62 1.35 17.92
C HIS A 126 8.17 0.94 17.81
N ASN A 127 7.94 -0.33 17.46
CA ASN A 127 6.59 -0.83 17.37
C ASN A 127 6.47 -2.33 17.64
N TYR A 128 5.39 -2.69 18.32
CA TYR A 128 5.15 -4.06 18.73
C TYR A 128 3.78 -4.55 18.25
N VAL A 129 3.80 -5.61 17.46
CA VAL A 129 2.59 -6.37 17.12
C VAL A 129 2.50 -7.58 18.02
N PRO A 130 1.42 -7.74 18.82
CA PRO A 130 1.24 -8.91 19.68
C PRO A 130 1.32 -10.21 18.87
N ALA A 131 2.06 -11.19 19.38
CA ALA A 131 2.30 -12.46 18.70
C ALA A 131 1.02 -13.16 18.19
N PRO A 132 -0.12 -13.16 18.93
CA PRO A 132 -1.36 -13.78 18.46
C PRO A 132 -1.98 -13.13 17.23
N VAL A 133 -1.65 -11.84 16.94
CA VAL A 133 -2.22 -11.07 15.83
C VAL A 133 -1.41 -11.27 14.54
N LYS A 134 -0.11 -11.59 14.65
CA LYS A 134 0.78 -11.77 13.49
C LYS A 134 0.26 -12.74 12.42
N PRO A 135 -0.33 -13.91 12.75
CA PRO A 135 -0.92 -14.79 11.75
C PRO A 135 -2.05 -14.15 10.95
N ALA A 136 -2.87 -13.29 11.56
CA ALA A 136 -3.98 -12.61 10.88
C ALA A 136 -3.46 -11.71 9.75
N PHE A 137 -2.35 -10.97 9.96
CA PHE A 137 -1.72 -10.17 8.92
C PHE A 137 -1.20 -11.03 7.76
N LYS A 138 -0.60 -12.20 8.05
CA LYS A 138 -0.16 -13.14 7.02
C LYS A 138 -1.35 -13.69 6.22
N PHE A 139 -2.44 -14.06 6.89
CA PHE A 139 -3.66 -14.54 6.23
C PHE A 139 -4.34 -13.47 5.37
N ALA A 140 -4.26 -12.20 5.76
CA ALA A 140 -4.82 -11.09 5.00
C ALA A 140 -4.18 -10.92 3.60
N TRP A 141 -2.97 -11.42 3.41
CA TRP A 141 -2.29 -11.49 2.10
C TRP A 141 -2.65 -12.76 1.30
N SER A 142 -3.38 -13.71 1.90
CA SER A 142 -3.74 -14.95 1.20
C SER A 142 -4.65 -14.67 -0.01
N PRO A 143 -4.32 -15.17 -1.23
CA PRO A 143 -5.17 -14.97 -2.41
C PRO A 143 -6.56 -15.60 -2.27
N ARG A 144 -6.73 -16.63 -1.43
CA ARG A 144 -8.03 -17.26 -1.15
C ARG A 144 -8.90 -16.34 -0.30
N VAL A 145 -8.32 -15.77 0.75
CA VAL A 145 -9.01 -14.82 1.65
C VAL A 145 -9.35 -13.55 0.88
N ALA A 146 -8.40 -12.99 0.14
CA ALA A 146 -8.61 -11.82 -0.70
C ALA A 146 -9.76 -12.00 -1.71
N ARG A 147 -9.84 -13.16 -2.37
CA ARG A 147 -10.97 -13.47 -3.28
C ARG A 147 -12.32 -13.52 -2.57
N LEU A 148 -12.34 -14.04 -1.33
CA LEU A 148 -13.57 -14.11 -0.54
C LEU A 148 -14.02 -12.73 -0.08
N THR A 149 -13.11 -11.94 0.51
CA THR A 149 -13.41 -10.57 0.97
C THR A 149 -13.81 -9.67 -0.19
N ARG A 150 -13.15 -9.79 -1.36
CA ARG A 150 -13.53 -9.06 -2.57
C ARG A 150 -14.96 -9.38 -3.04
N ARG A 151 -15.37 -10.66 -2.96
CA ARG A 151 -16.76 -11.05 -3.25
C ARG A 151 -17.76 -10.42 -2.26
N TRP A 152 -17.39 -10.34 -0.99
CA TRP A 152 -18.22 -9.69 0.03
C TRP A 152 -18.30 -8.18 -0.20
N ALA A 153 -17.18 -7.53 -0.52
CA ALA A 153 -17.15 -6.11 -0.84
C ALA A 153 -18.05 -5.78 -2.05
N LYS A 154 -17.98 -6.58 -3.12
CA LYS A 154 -18.88 -6.43 -4.26
C LYS A 154 -20.35 -6.61 -3.90
N ARG A 155 -20.71 -7.57 -3.04
CA ARG A 155 -22.07 -7.73 -2.56
C ARG A 155 -22.54 -6.59 -1.66
N ALA A 156 -21.61 -5.96 -0.95
CA ALA A 156 -21.89 -4.77 -0.16
C ALA A 156 -22.13 -3.51 -0.99
N GLY A 157 -21.72 -3.52 -2.27
CA GLY A 157 -21.87 -2.40 -3.21
C GLY A 157 -20.55 -1.74 -3.63
N SER A 158 -19.40 -2.35 -3.31
CA SER A 158 -18.10 -1.84 -3.77
C SER A 158 -18.04 -1.83 -5.31
N PRO A 159 -17.58 -0.73 -5.93
CA PRO A 159 -17.28 -0.71 -7.36
C PRO A 159 -16.13 -1.68 -7.72
N ASP A 160 -15.96 -1.90 -9.01
CA ASP A 160 -14.75 -2.55 -9.50
C ASP A 160 -13.55 -1.64 -9.28
N LEU A 161 -12.50 -2.19 -8.68
CA LEU A 161 -11.27 -1.46 -8.49
C LEU A 161 -10.48 -1.42 -9.81
N PRO A 162 -9.78 -0.32 -10.13
CA PRO A 162 -9.00 -0.19 -11.36
C PRO A 162 -7.77 -1.12 -11.38
N MET A 163 -7.36 -1.62 -10.21
CA MET A 163 -6.19 -2.49 -10.07
C MET A 163 -6.45 -3.63 -9.10
N SER A 164 -5.59 -4.60 -9.14
CA SER A 164 -5.35 -5.60 -8.11
C SER A 164 -3.92 -5.44 -7.57
N TRP A 165 -3.60 -6.06 -6.45
CA TRP A 165 -2.24 -6.03 -5.92
C TRP A 165 -1.88 -7.33 -5.22
N ALA A 166 -0.57 -7.60 -5.18
CA ALA A 166 -0.01 -8.77 -4.57
C ALA A 166 1.18 -8.42 -3.69
N ASN A 167 1.41 -9.25 -2.67
CA ASN A 167 2.58 -9.15 -1.83
C ASN A 167 3.84 -9.56 -2.60
N LEU A 168 4.89 -8.75 -2.53
CA LEU A 168 6.23 -9.09 -2.99
C LEU A 168 7.10 -9.56 -1.82
N SER A 169 6.96 -8.94 -0.65
CA SER A 169 7.73 -9.27 0.54
C SER A 169 6.99 -8.84 1.80
N GLY A 170 7.17 -9.57 2.90
CA GLY A 170 6.57 -9.30 4.20
C GLY A 170 5.30 -10.13 4.46
N PRO A 171 4.60 -9.86 5.58
CA PRO A 171 4.90 -8.81 6.56
C PRO A 171 6.12 -9.13 7.43
N GLN A 172 7.06 -8.19 7.55
CA GLN A 172 8.13 -8.20 8.53
C GLN A 172 7.65 -7.46 9.78
N PHE A 173 7.86 -8.09 10.93
CA PHE A 173 7.49 -7.53 12.23
C PHE A 173 8.77 -7.19 13.01
N GLY A 174 8.72 -6.12 13.76
CA GLY A 174 9.84 -5.59 14.51
C GLY A 174 10.36 -4.28 13.91
N ASN A 175 11.37 -3.73 14.56
CA ASN A 175 12.02 -2.51 14.10
C ASN A 175 12.66 -2.77 12.73
N THR A 176 12.36 -1.93 11.76
CA THR A 176 12.82 -2.11 10.40
C THR A 176 13.20 -0.76 9.80
N ILE A 177 14.28 -0.74 9.05
CA ILE A 177 14.66 0.38 8.18
C ILE A 177 14.51 -0.12 6.74
N ALA A 178 13.95 0.72 5.87
CA ALA A 178 13.88 0.44 4.46
C ALA A 178 14.70 1.44 3.67
N SER A 179 15.59 0.93 2.82
CA SER A 179 16.42 1.72 1.91
C SER A 179 15.98 1.45 0.47
N LEU A 180 15.65 2.51 -0.27
CA LEU A 180 15.33 2.46 -1.69
C LEU A 180 16.54 2.93 -2.47
N GLU A 181 17.07 2.07 -3.31
CA GLU A 181 18.20 2.38 -4.21
C GLU A 181 17.73 2.43 -5.66
N ALA A 182 18.09 3.49 -6.36
CA ALA A 182 17.80 3.69 -7.76
C ALA A 182 19.10 4.00 -8.55
N HIS A 183 19.29 3.28 -9.66
CA HIS A 183 20.41 3.44 -10.56
C HIS A 183 19.92 3.47 -12.01
N GLY A 184 19.83 4.68 -12.60
CA GLY A 184 19.16 4.87 -13.89
C GLY A 184 17.72 4.37 -13.77
N ARG A 185 17.29 3.52 -14.69
CA ARG A 185 15.93 2.95 -14.67
C ARG A 185 15.76 1.69 -13.79
N SER A 186 16.80 1.25 -13.06
CA SER A 186 16.72 0.14 -12.11
C SER A 186 16.46 0.63 -10.71
N ALA A 187 15.60 -0.05 -9.95
CA ALA A 187 15.37 0.24 -8.54
C ALA A 187 15.17 -1.03 -7.71
N GLU A 188 15.63 -0.97 -6.47
CA GLU A 188 15.47 -2.03 -5.46
C GLU A 188 15.14 -1.43 -4.11
N VAL A 189 14.45 -2.20 -3.27
CA VAL A 189 14.24 -1.86 -1.86
C VAL A 189 14.80 -2.95 -0.98
N PHE A 190 15.48 -2.53 0.09
CA PHE A 190 16.04 -3.39 1.14
C PHE A 190 15.28 -3.13 2.43
N PHE A 191 14.95 -4.18 3.15
CA PHE A 191 14.43 -4.10 4.51
C PHE A 191 15.49 -4.68 5.44
N GLU A 192 15.87 -3.92 6.45
CA GLU A 192 16.92 -4.27 7.39
C GLU A 192 16.40 -4.20 8.81
N GLN A 193 16.82 -5.14 9.64
CA GLN A 193 16.47 -5.19 11.06
C GLN A 193 17.73 -5.24 11.91
N PRO A 194 17.70 -4.63 13.13
CA PRO A 194 18.84 -4.72 14.04
C PRO A 194 18.97 -6.14 14.60
N GLU A 195 20.21 -6.60 14.64
CA GLU A 195 20.62 -7.81 15.36
C GLU A 195 20.98 -7.48 16.82
N ASP A 196 21.14 -8.50 17.64
CA ASP A 196 21.51 -8.35 19.06
C ASP A 196 22.87 -7.67 19.28
N ASN A 197 23.75 -7.71 18.28
CA ASN A 197 25.07 -7.05 18.29
C ASN A 197 24.99 -5.56 17.88
N GLY A 198 23.81 -5.06 17.50
CA GLY A 198 23.56 -3.70 17.03
C GLY A 198 23.86 -3.49 15.54
N GLU A 199 24.29 -4.50 14.80
CA GLU A 199 24.43 -4.44 13.35
C GLU A 199 23.06 -4.57 12.67
N LEU A 200 22.95 -4.07 11.42
CA LEU A 200 21.77 -4.26 10.59
C LEU A 200 21.94 -5.48 9.69
N SER A 201 20.93 -6.33 9.66
CA SER A 201 20.86 -7.44 8.72
C SER A 201 19.72 -7.26 7.72
N THR A 202 19.98 -7.56 6.46
CA THR A 202 18.95 -7.50 5.40
C THR A 202 17.99 -8.69 5.57
N VAL A 203 16.74 -8.40 5.92
CA VAL A 203 15.69 -9.41 6.07
C VAL A 203 14.88 -9.61 4.79
N ALA A 204 14.91 -8.65 3.88
CA ALA A 204 14.32 -8.77 2.57
C ALA A 204 14.94 -7.81 1.56
N ARG A 205 15.01 -8.26 0.30
CA ARG A 205 15.44 -7.49 -0.87
C ARG A 205 14.44 -7.69 -1.99
N VAL A 206 13.97 -6.62 -2.59
CA VAL A 206 12.94 -6.66 -3.64
C VAL A 206 13.37 -5.79 -4.81
N LYS A 207 13.52 -6.39 -5.99
CA LYS A 207 13.63 -5.64 -7.23
C LYS A 207 12.29 -5.01 -7.56
N LEU A 208 12.30 -3.74 -7.95
CA LEU A 208 11.13 -2.98 -8.32
C LEU A 208 10.96 -2.82 -9.83
N THR A 209 12.00 -3.10 -10.59
CA THR A 209 11.98 -3.18 -12.06
C THR A 209 12.05 -4.64 -12.51
N ASP A 210 11.40 -4.95 -13.62
CA ASP A 210 11.42 -6.27 -14.27
C ASP A 210 12.77 -6.55 -14.92
#